data_56709ac0d9ff78f2e5133632f00c8a4e
#
_entry.id   56709ac0d9ff78f2e5133632f00c8a4e
#
_cell.length_a   1.000
_cell.length_b   1.000
_cell.length_c   1.000
_cell.angle_alpha   90.00
_cell.angle_beta   90.00
_cell.angle_gamma   90.00
#
_symmetry.space_group_name_H-M   'P 1'
#
loop_
_entity.id
_entity.type
_entity.pdbx_description
1 polymer ?
#
loop_
_entity_poly.entity_id
_entity_poly.type
_entity_poly.pdbx_seq_one_letter_code
_entity_poly.pdbx_strand_id
1 'polypeptide(L)'
;MRTFVRHYILPLARKLRWQSFCEIGARDGTSTNYFLKLPLASYTVIDPCLDEDLQAKYSGDSRIRVLRCNSLDALPSGGPIAPGTTFDCILIDGDHNWYTVFNELRLIHERGLVRPGGYIFLHDVDWPYGRRDLYYQPDTIPAEFRHPFARKGIVRGQDSLAETGGWNSHLANATHEGGARNGVMTAIEDFLAEHRDAYRFFWIHYQWGLGVLQPRSNDPSANASFESLRTKARIHSAISRLARRLKFALKGRKEA
;
A
#
# COMPACT_ATOMS: atom_id res chain seq x y z
N MET A 1 -6.16 4.84 3.60
CA MET A 1 -4.86 5.05 4.28
C MET A 1 -4.91 5.77 5.64
N ARG A 2 -5.56 6.93 5.81
CA ARG A 2 -5.51 7.81 7.02
C ARG A 2 -5.60 7.08 8.39
N THR A 3 -6.52 6.13 8.55
CA THR A 3 -6.69 5.37 9.80
C THR A 3 -5.46 4.51 10.11
N PHE A 4 -4.89 3.86 9.12
CA PHE A 4 -3.68 3.05 9.27
C PHE A 4 -2.47 3.89 9.65
N VAL A 5 -2.29 5.04 8.99
CA VAL A 5 -1.23 5.99 9.32
C VAL A 5 -1.30 6.37 10.80
N ARG A 6 -2.46 6.82 11.29
CA ARG A 6 -2.62 7.30 12.66
C ARG A 6 -2.46 6.22 13.73
N HIS A 7 -3.01 5.03 13.49
CA HIS A 7 -3.10 4.00 14.53
C HIS A 7 -1.99 2.96 14.51
N TYR A 8 -1.30 2.80 13.37
CA TYR A 8 -0.29 1.77 13.20
C TYR A 8 1.07 2.35 12.80
N ILE A 9 1.15 3.13 11.72
CA ILE A 9 2.42 3.53 11.14
C ILE A 9 3.11 4.62 11.98
N LEU A 10 2.43 5.71 12.32
CA LEU A 10 3.01 6.80 13.13
C LEU A 10 3.49 6.36 14.52
N PRO A 11 2.70 5.57 15.29
CA PRO A 11 3.19 5.06 16.57
C PRO A 11 4.43 4.19 16.44
N LEU A 12 4.49 3.36 15.38
CA LEU A 12 5.65 2.53 15.09
C LEU A 12 6.86 3.38 14.69
N ALA A 13 6.67 4.35 13.79
CA ALA A 13 7.71 5.28 13.35
C ALA A 13 8.36 6.03 14.52
N ARG A 14 7.54 6.51 15.46
CA ARG A 14 8.03 7.17 16.70
C ARG A 14 8.81 6.20 17.58
N LYS A 15 8.28 5.00 17.79
CA LYS A 15 8.93 3.96 18.62
C LYS A 15 10.29 3.57 18.05
N LEU A 16 10.37 3.38 16.73
CA LEU A 16 11.59 2.95 16.04
C LEU A 16 12.49 4.11 15.61
N ARG A 17 12.07 5.37 15.86
CA ARG A 17 12.81 6.58 15.53
C ARG A 17 13.24 6.64 14.07
N TRP A 18 12.29 6.33 13.16
CA TRP A 18 12.57 6.38 11.72
C TRP A 18 13.08 7.75 11.29
N GLN A 19 14.07 7.76 10.41
CA GLN A 19 14.72 8.94 9.89
C GLN A 19 14.48 9.13 8.38
N SER A 20 14.23 8.05 7.64
CA SER A 20 14.07 8.07 6.19
C SER A 20 12.79 7.37 5.77
N PHE A 21 12.00 8.04 4.93
CA PHE A 21 10.70 7.56 4.50
C PHE A 21 10.51 7.75 2.99
N CYS A 22 9.87 6.79 2.32
CA CYS A 22 9.44 6.92 0.94
C CYS A 22 7.93 6.67 0.85
N GLU A 23 7.21 7.54 0.16
CA GLU A 23 5.79 7.41 -0.14
C GLU A 23 5.59 7.32 -1.65
N ILE A 24 4.99 6.21 -2.11
CA ILE A 24 4.56 6.00 -3.49
C ILE A 24 3.05 6.19 -3.53
N GLY A 25 2.59 7.22 -4.25
CA GLY A 25 1.18 7.59 -4.29
C GLY A 25 0.78 8.53 -3.13
N ALA A 26 1.19 9.79 -3.19
CA ALA A 26 0.88 10.80 -2.18
C ALA A 26 -0.39 11.61 -2.49
N ARG A 27 -0.74 11.74 -3.77
CA ARG A 27 -1.91 12.43 -4.31
C ARG A 27 -2.19 13.79 -3.66
N ASP A 28 -3.07 13.83 -2.65
CA ASP A 28 -3.51 15.03 -1.92
C ASP A 28 -2.63 15.36 -0.68
N GLY A 29 -1.54 14.63 -0.47
CA GLY A 29 -0.61 14.81 0.64
C GLY A 29 -1.19 14.50 2.03
N THR A 30 -2.35 13.86 2.11
CA THR A 30 -2.98 13.55 3.41
C THR A 30 -2.05 12.71 4.30
N SER A 31 -1.44 11.65 3.77
CA SER A 31 -0.50 10.80 4.50
C SER A 31 0.82 11.52 4.75
N THR A 32 1.36 12.18 3.72
CA THR A 32 2.59 13.00 3.78
C THR A 32 2.55 13.99 4.94
N ASN A 33 1.45 14.76 5.06
CA ASN A 33 1.30 15.76 6.12
C ASN A 33 1.30 15.15 7.55
N TYR A 34 0.97 13.89 7.72
CA TYR A 34 1.13 13.20 9.01
C TYR A 34 2.58 12.86 9.29
N PHE A 35 3.31 12.36 8.29
CA PHE A 35 4.70 11.93 8.45
C PHE A 35 5.65 13.11 8.63
N LEU A 36 5.40 14.24 7.98
CA LEU A 36 6.21 15.46 8.14
C LEU A 36 6.19 16.04 9.56
N LYS A 37 5.29 15.59 10.43
CA LYS A 37 5.31 15.90 11.87
C LYS A 37 6.32 15.07 12.66
N LEU A 38 6.95 14.07 12.04
CA LEU A 38 8.04 13.32 12.62
C LEU A 38 9.38 14.04 12.37
N PRO A 39 10.37 13.83 13.24
CA PRO A 39 11.71 14.38 13.05
C PRO A 39 12.50 13.58 12.02
N LEU A 40 11.99 13.49 10.79
CA LEU A 40 12.63 12.77 9.70
C LEU A 40 13.83 13.56 9.16
N ALA A 41 14.90 12.87 8.80
CA ALA A 41 16.03 13.42 8.08
C ALA A 41 15.75 13.53 6.58
N SER A 42 14.97 12.59 6.03
CA SER A 42 14.60 12.58 4.62
C SER A 42 13.21 12.00 4.38
N TYR A 43 12.51 12.56 3.39
CA TYR A 43 11.21 12.11 2.93
C TYR A 43 11.17 12.17 1.40
N THR A 44 10.99 11.02 0.75
CA THR A 44 10.85 10.96 -0.70
C THR A 44 9.39 10.69 -1.06
N VAL A 45 8.84 11.52 -1.94
CA VAL A 45 7.50 11.36 -2.53
C VAL A 45 7.68 10.97 -3.98
N ILE A 46 7.01 9.90 -4.40
CA ILE A 46 6.93 9.44 -5.80
C ILE A 46 5.47 9.47 -6.21
N ASP A 47 5.09 10.42 -7.06
CA ASP A 47 3.72 10.56 -7.53
C ASP A 47 3.68 11.38 -8.83
N PRO A 48 3.22 10.83 -9.98
CA PRO A 48 3.11 11.57 -11.22
C PRO A 48 2.02 12.66 -11.18
N CYS A 49 1.02 12.48 -10.31
CA CYS A 49 -0.19 13.30 -10.22
C CYS A 49 -0.26 14.13 -8.94
N LEU A 50 0.88 14.37 -8.27
CA LEU A 50 0.90 15.20 -7.08
C LEU A 50 0.36 16.61 -7.38
N ASP A 51 -0.54 17.07 -6.52
CA ASP A 51 -1.12 18.42 -6.58
C ASP A 51 -0.02 19.49 -6.62
N GLU A 52 -0.17 20.50 -7.49
CA GLU A 52 0.86 21.55 -7.71
C GLU A 52 1.06 22.43 -6.47
N ASP A 53 0.00 22.74 -5.74
CA ASP A 53 0.09 23.50 -4.49
C ASP A 53 0.87 22.72 -3.42
N LEU A 54 0.70 21.39 -3.37
CA LEU A 54 1.48 20.52 -2.49
C LEU A 54 2.93 20.43 -2.92
N GLN A 55 3.20 20.38 -4.21
CA GLN A 55 4.57 20.42 -4.72
C GLN A 55 5.26 21.72 -4.33
N ALA A 56 4.62 22.87 -4.52
CA ALA A 56 5.13 24.17 -4.11
C ALA A 56 5.39 24.22 -2.59
N LYS A 57 4.46 23.71 -1.79
CA LYS A 57 4.60 23.60 -0.34
C LYS A 57 5.77 22.73 0.09
N TYR A 58 5.98 21.59 -0.58
CA TYR A 58 7.03 20.64 -0.22
C TYR A 58 8.41 21.10 -0.69
N SER A 59 8.51 21.86 -1.78
CA SER A 59 9.80 22.39 -2.27
C SER A 59 10.50 23.34 -1.27
N GLY A 60 9.77 23.90 -0.31
CA GLY A 60 10.31 24.72 0.77
C GLY A 60 10.93 23.94 1.94
N ASP A 61 10.74 22.61 2.01
CA ASP A 61 11.28 21.76 3.07
C ASP A 61 12.44 20.93 2.53
N SER A 62 13.67 21.24 2.94
CA SER A 62 14.89 20.58 2.46
C SER A 62 14.95 19.07 2.75
N ARG A 63 14.12 18.58 3.65
CA ARG A 63 13.99 17.14 3.93
C ARG A 63 13.23 16.40 2.84
N ILE A 64 12.40 17.11 2.05
CA ILE A 64 11.45 16.50 1.12
C ILE A 64 12.05 16.50 -0.29
N ARG A 65 12.02 15.34 -0.91
CA ARG A 65 12.31 15.16 -2.33
C ARG A 65 11.07 14.69 -3.06
N VAL A 66 10.57 15.46 -4.01
CA VAL A 66 9.42 15.11 -4.85
C VAL A 66 9.92 14.59 -6.19
N LEU A 67 9.47 13.40 -6.58
CA LEU A 67 9.71 12.76 -7.87
C LEU A 67 8.36 12.66 -8.60
N ARG A 68 8.13 13.55 -9.57
CA ARG A 68 6.90 13.57 -10.39
C ARG A 68 7.02 12.59 -11.56
N CYS A 69 7.06 11.30 -11.26
CA CYS A 69 7.10 10.21 -12.24
C CYS A 69 6.40 8.98 -11.68
N ASN A 70 6.15 8.00 -12.53
CA ASN A 70 5.66 6.71 -12.06
C ASN A 70 6.70 6.01 -11.19
N SER A 71 6.25 5.15 -10.30
CA SER A 71 7.16 4.38 -9.42
C SER A 71 8.12 3.50 -10.21
N LEU A 72 7.65 2.88 -11.30
CA LEU A 72 8.48 2.03 -12.16
C LEU A 72 9.51 2.81 -12.99
N ASP A 73 9.42 4.14 -13.06
CA ASP A 73 10.47 5.01 -13.61
C ASP A 73 11.44 5.47 -12.51
N ALA A 74 10.95 5.61 -11.27
CA ALA A 74 11.75 6.09 -10.15
C ALA A 74 12.60 5.00 -9.50
N LEU A 75 12.07 3.79 -9.37
CA LEU A 75 12.68 2.70 -8.60
C LEU A 75 13.84 1.96 -9.29
N PRO A 76 13.95 1.84 -10.64
CA PRO A 76 15.05 1.11 -11.28
C PRO A 76 16.44 1.69 -10.97
N SER A 77 17.47 0.87 -11.16
CA SER A 77 18.86 1.35 -11.17
C SER A 77 19.05 2.31 -12.33
N GLY A 78 19.57 3.50 -12.07
CA GLY A 78 19.65 4.58 -13.06
C GLY A 78 18.46 5.54 -13.04
N GLY A 79 17.41 5.23 -12.29
CA GLY A 79 16.34 6.18 -11.98
C GLY A 79 16.80 7.27 -11.01
N PRO A 80 15.90 8.21 -10.66
CA PRO A 80 16.25 9.36 -9.83
C PRO A 80 16.64 9.01 -8.38
N ILE A 81 16.30 7.84 -7.85
CA ILE A 81 16.76 7.41 -6.52
C ILE A 81 18.21 6.99 -6.59
N ALA A 82 19.07 7.71 -5.85
CA ALA A 82 20.52 7.50 -5.89
C ALA A 82 20.93 6.06 -5.47
N PRO A 83 22.01 5.50 -6.03
CA PRO A 83 22.57 4.24 -5.55
C PRO A 83 22.89 4.30 -4.05
N GLY A 84 22.67 3.17 -3.34
CA GLY A 84 22.91 3.08 -1.90
C GLY A 84 21.87 3.77 -1.02
N THR A 85 20.83 4.40 -1.58
CA THR A 85 19.72 4.93 -0.80
C THR A 85 18.97 3.79 -0.11
N THR A 86 18.71 3.95 1.19
CA THR A 86 17.86 3.04 1.97
C THR A 86 16.85 3.82 2.79
N PHE A 87 15.68 3.22 2.97
CA PHE A 87 14.58 3.78 3.76
C PHE A 87 14.30 2.93 5.00
N ASP A 88 13.91 3.59 6.08
CA ASP A 88 13.31 2.91 7.24
C ASP A 88 11.93 2.36 6.91
N CYS A 89 11.20 3.08 6.07
CA CYS A 89 9.86 2.73 5.66
C CYS A 89 9.57 3.16 4.23
N ILE A 90 8.92 2.26 3.48
CA ILE A 90 8.26 2.58 2.20
C ILE A 90 6.76 2.35 2.37
N LEU A 91 5.95 3.33 1.95
CA LEU A 91 4.51 3.24 1.84
C LEU A 91 4.12 3.17 0.37
N ILE A 92 3.33 2.17 -0.01
CA ILE A 92 2.81 1.97 -1.37
C ILE A 92 1.29 2.16 -1.33
N ASP A 93 0.81 3.23 -1.95
CA ASP A 93 -0.62 3.60 -2.05
C ASP A 93 -0.88 4.30 -3.41
N GLY A 94 -0.13 3.93 -4.44
CA GLY A 94 -0.20 4.50 -5.79
C GLY A 94 -1.14 3.72 -6.69
N ASP A 95 -0.59 2.83 -7.50
CA ASP A 95 -1.35 1.94 -8.37
C ASP A 95 -1.90 0.73 -7.60
N HIS A 96 -3.02 0.21 -8.09
CA HIS A 96 -3.69 -0.93 -7.45
C HIS A 96 -3.87 -2.09 -8.44
N ASN A 97 -2.86 -2.34 -9.26
CA ASN A 97 -2.79 -3.49 -10.17
C ASN A 97 -1.60 -4.38 -9.85
N TRP A 98 -1.73 -5.64 -10.22
CA TRP A 98 -0.71 -6.66 -9.95
C TRP A 98 0.65 -6.28 -10.54
N TYR A 99 0.66 -5.85 -11.81
CA TYR A 99 1.92 -5.59 -12.53
C TYR A 99 2.76 -4.51 -11.84
N THR A 100 2.15 -3.36 -11.53
CA THR A 100 2.86 -2.26 -10.88
C THR A 100 3.35 -2.67 -9.49
N VAL A 101 2.46 -3.21 -8.64
CA VAL A 101 2.81 -3.57 -7.26
C VAL A 101 3.85 -4.67 -7.18
N PHE A 102 3.76 -5.71 -8.03
CA PHE A 102 4.76 -6.78 -8.09
C PHE A 102 6.13 -6.23 -8.47
N ASN A 103 6.22 -5.38 -9.50
CA ASN A 103 7.47 -4.78 -9.93
C ASN A 103 8.02 -3.75 -8.94
N GLU A 104 7.17 -2.99 -8.24
CA GLU A 104 7.60 -2.13 -7.13
C GLU A 104 8.30 -2.95 -6.04
N LEU A 105 7.67 -4.03 -5.57
CA LEU A 105 8.26 -4.92 -4.56
C LEU A 105 9.56 -5.56 -5.03
N ARG A 106 9.61 -6.03 -6.29
CA ARG A 106 10.81 -6.60 -6.91
C ARG A 106 11.96 -5.60 -6.95
N LEU A 107 11.72 -4.37 -7.45
CA LEU A 107 12.72 -3.31 -7.54
C LEU A 107 13.20 -2.84 -6.16
N ILE A 108 12.29 -2.73 -5.19
CA ILE A 108 12.63 -2.42 -3.79
C ILE A 108 13.55 -3.49 -3.22
N HIS A 109 13.28 -4.78 -3.50
CA HIS A 109 14.10 -5.90 -3.04
C HIS A 109 15.47 -5.92 -3.72
N GLU A 110 15.50 -5.91 -5.05
CA GLU A 110 16.74 -5.99 -5.87
C GLU A 110 17.72 -4.86 -5.52
N ARG A 111 17.21 -3.67 -5.22
CA ARG A 111 18.03 -2.52 -4.87
C ARG A 111 18.31 -2.37 -3.37
N GLY A 112 17.72 -3.21 -2.53
CA GLY A 112 17.85 -3.09 -1.08
C GLY A 112 17.34 -1.76 -0.55
N LEU A 113 16.27 -1.20 -1.13
CA LEU A 113 15.76 0.14 -0.78
C LEU A 113 15.15 0.21 0.62
N VAL A 114 14.84 -0.91 1.25
CA VAL A 114 14.42 -0.95 2.67
C VAL A 114 15.49 -1.67 3.48
N ARG A 115 15.99 -1.00 4.52
CA ARG A 115 17.01 -1.59 5.40
C ARG A 115 16.48 -2.85 6.11
N PRO A 116 17.36 -3.79 6.52
CA PRO A 116 16.94 -4.92 7.36
C PRO A 116 16.19 -4.43 8.61
N GLY A 117 15.02 -5.02 8.89
CA GLY A 117 14.13 -4.59 9.98
C GLY A 117 13.32 -3.32 9.72
N GLY A 118 13.47 -2.67 8.55
CA GLY A 118 12.57 -1.62 8.07
C GLY A 118 11.21 -2.18 7.64
N TYR A 119 10.33 -1.33 7.08
CA TYR A 119 8.96 -1.74 6.78
C TYR A 119 8.53 -1.31 5.38
N ILE A 120 7.73 -2.16 4.74
CA ILE A 120 6.95 -1.81 3.55
C ILE A 120 5.47 -1.96 3.92
N PHE A 121 4.68 -0.90 3.72
CA PHE A 121 3.24 -0.92 3.89
C PHE A 121 2.57 -0.79 2.53
N LEU A 122 1.58 -1.66 2.27
CA LEU A 122 0.80 -1.63 1.04
C LEU A 122 -0.67 -1.47 1.37
N HIS A 123 -1.31 -0.49 0.76
CA HIS A 123 -2.75 -0.27 0.89
C HIS A 123 -3.55 -1.13 -0.09
N ASP A 124 -4.87 -1.20 0.10
CA ASP A 124 -5.82 -1.90 -0.77
C ASP A 124 -5.57 -3.40 -0.96
N VAL A 125 -5.02 -4.07 0.08
CA VAL A 125 -4.79 -5.53 0.07
C VAL A 125 -6.05 -6.37 0.31
N ASP A 126 -7.16 -5.74 0.74
CA ASP A 126 -8.49 -6.35 0.84
C ASP A 126 -9.38 -5.87 -0.31
N TRP A 127 -10.69 -6.14 -0.23
CA TRP A 127 -11.67 -5.63 -1.19
C TRP A 127 -11.65 -4.09 -1.23
N PRO A 128 -11.71 -3.43 -2.42
CA PRO A 128 -12.04 -4.01 -3.72
C PRO A 128 -10.84 -4.51 -4.53
N TYR A 129 -9.59 -4.05 -4.26
CA TYR A 129 -8.44 -4.22 -5.15
C TYR A 129 -7.42 -5.26 -4.70
N GLY A 130 -7.69 -5.97 -3.60
CA GLY A 130 -6.81 -7.06 -3.18
C GLY A 130 -6.72 -8.21 -4.18
N ARG A 131 -7.83 -8.48 -4.90
CA ARG A 131 -7.95 -9.56 -5.90
C ARG A 131 -8.48 -9.07 -7.25
N ARG A 132 -8.46 -7.78 -7.49
CA ARG A 132 -8.94 -7.16 -8.73
C ARG A 132 -8.02 -6.00 -9.09
N ASP A 133 -7.55 -5.96 -10.31
CA ASP A 133 -6.77 -4.83 -10.81
C ASP A 133 -7.64 -3.59 -11.03
N LEU A 134 -7.08 -2.45 -10.64
CA LEU A 134 -7.51 -1.14 -11.06
C LEU A 134 -6.43 -0.53 -11.94
N TYR A 135 -6.79 -0.04 -13.08
CA TYR A 135 -5.88 0.68 -13.98
C TYR A 135 -6.23 2.16 -14.03
N TYR A 136 -5.38 3.02 -13.45
CA TYR A 136 -5.50 4.48 -13.64
C TYR A 136 -5.13 4.86 -15.07
N GLN A 137 -4.07 4.26 -15.59
CA GLN A 137 -3.55 4.45 -16.94
C GLN A 137 -3.27 3.08 -17.59
N PRO A 138 -4.28 2.42 -18.16
CA PRO A 138 -4.13 1.05 -18.69
C PRO A 138 -2.98 0.90 -19.69
N ASP A 139 -2.71 1.93 -20.49
CA ASP A 139 -1.71 1.88 -21.55
C ASP A 139 -0.26 1.88 -21.05
N THR A 140 -0.04 2.18 -19.76
CA THR A 140 1.28 2.06 -19.11
C THR A 140 1.60 0.62 -18.68
N ILE A 141 0.61 -0.27 -18.66
CA ILE A 141 0.77 -1.67 -18.31
C ILE A 141 0.92 -2.49 -19.59
N PRO A 142 1.97 -3.34 -19.74
CA PRO A 142 2.09 -4.19 -20.92
C PRO A 142 0.88 -5.09 -21.12
N ALA A 143 0.47 -5.28 -22.39
CA ALA A 143 -0.80 -5.94 -22.72
C ALA A 143 -0.96 -7.34 -22.14
N GLU A 144 0.14 -8.09 -22.06
CA GLU A 144 0.22 -9.45 -21.52
C GLU A 144 0.00 -9.54 -19.99
N PHE A 145 0.04 -8.38 -19.29
CA PHE A 145 -0.21 -8.27 -17.85
C PHE A 145 -1.53 -7.56 -17.54
N ARG A 146 -2.28 -7.16 -18.56
CA ARG A 146 -3.60 -6.52 -18.37
C ARG A 146 -4.72 -7.55 -18.46
N HIS A 147 -5.56 -7.60 -17.46
CA HIS A 147 -6.85 -8.28 -17.57
C HIS A 147 -7.81 -7.48 -18.44
N PRO A 148 -8.81 -8.11 -19.07
CA PRO A 148 -9.95 -7.39 -19.63
C PRO A 148 -10.53 -6.45 -18.58
N PHE A 149 -10.79 -5.20 -18.95
CA PHE A 149 -11.26 -4.16 -18.03
C PHE A 149 -12.39 -3.32 -18.64
N ALA A 150 -13.15 -2.67 -17.78
CA ALA A 150 -14.18 -1.73 -18.19
C ALA A 150 -14.37 -0.62 -17.15
N ARG A 151 -14.89 0.53 -17.58
CA ARG A 151 -15.32 1.61 -16.68
C ARG A 151 -16.72 1.32 -16.17
N LYS A 152 -16.81 0.34 -15.28
CA LYS A 152 -18.02 -0.14 -14.60
C LYS A 152 -17.72 -0.34 -13.11
N GLY A 153 -18.77 -0.25 -12.28
CA GLY A 153 -18.61 -0.33 -10.83
C GLY A 153 -18.43 -1.74 -10.30
N ILE A 154 -17.84 -1.81 -9.11
CA ILE A 154 -17.61 -3.05 -8.36
C ILE A 154 -18.67 -3.15 -7.27
N VAL A 155 -19.23 -4.35 -7.09
CA VAL A 155 -20.16 -4.68 -6.01
C VAL A 155 -19.58 -5.81 -5.16
N ARG A 156 -19.56 -5.63 -3.85
CA ARG A 156 -19.00 -6.63 -2.95
C ARG A 156 -19.75 -7.94 -3.03
N GLY A 157 -18.99 -9.03 -3.22
CA GLY A 157 -19.56 -10.39 -3.35
C GLY A 157 -20.00 -10.74 -4.78
N GLN A 158 -19.75 -9.85 -5.75
CA GLN A 158 -19.90 -10.14 -7.18
C GLN A 158 -18.54 -10.20 -7.84
N ASP A 159 -18.29 -11.28 -8.54
CA ASP A 159 -17.05 -11.46 -9.33
C ASP A 159 -17.01 -10.50 -10.54
N SER A 160 -18.11 -10.37 -11.27
CA SER A 160 -18.22 -9.48 -12.43
C SER A 160 -18.51 -8.02 -12.02
N LEU A 161 -18.27 -7.10 -12.94
CA LEU A 161 -18.64 -5.69 -12.78
C LEU A 161 -20.14 -5.50 -12.84
N ALA A 162 -20.66 -4.51 -12.12
CA ALA A 162 -22.07 -4.13 -12.16
C ALA A 162 -22.44 -3.48 -13.49
N GLU A 163 -23.63 -3.74 -14.01
CA GLU A 163 -24.11 -3.06 -15.22
C GLU A 163 -24.36 -1.58 -14.96
N THR A 164 -24.82 -1.21 -13.78
CA THR A 164 -25.05 0.18 -13.37
C THR A 164 -24.62 0.40 -11.92
N GLY A 165 -24.14 1.60 -11.61
CA GLY A 165 -23.70 1.95 -10.25
C GLY A 165 -22.44 1.21 -9.80
N GLY A 166 -22.37 0.89 -8.49
CA GLY A 166 -21.22 0.23 -7.89
C GLY A 166 -20.06 1.17 -7.52
N TRP A 167 -19.06 0.62 -6.91
CA TRP A 167 -17.89 1.36 -6.42
C TRP A 167 -16.92 1.65 -7.57
N ASN A 168 -16.40 2.90 -7.64
CA ASN A 168 -15.40 3.33 -8.62
C ASN A 168 -15.77 3.06 -10.08
N SER A 169 -17.04 3.26 -10.47
CA SER A 169 -17.57 2.99 -11.81
C SER A 169 -16.93 3.85 -12.92
N HIS A 170 -16.28 4.95 -12.57
CA HIS A 170 -15.57 5.84 -13.49
C HIS A 170 -14.12 5.39 -13.78
N LEU A 171 -13.60 4.42 -13.05
CA LEU A 171 -12.24 3.88 -13.19
C LEU A 171 -12.24 2.59 -14.03
N ALA A 172 -11.10 2.27 -14.64
CA ALA A 172 -10.91 1.05 -15.40
C ALA A 172 -10.63 -0.12 -14.45
N ASN A 173 -11.67 -0.88 -14.11
CA ASN A 173 -11.61 -2.04 -13.25
C ASN A 173 -11.51 -3.32 -14.08
N ALA A 174 -10.66 -4.28 -13.68
CA ALA A 174 -10.65 -5.61 -14.28
C ALA A 174 -12.05 -6.25 -14.19
N THR A 175 -12.50 -6.90 -15.27
CA THR A 175 -13.88 -7.39 -15.40
C THR A 175 -14.25 -8.47 -14.39
N HIS A 176 -13.25 -9.22 -13.90
CA HIS A 176 -13.43 -10.29 -12.93
C HIS A 176 -12.54 -10.12 -11.71
N GLU A 177 -12.99 -10.61 -10.56
CA GLU A 177 -12.22 -10.69 -9.32
C GLU A 177 -11.53 -12.07 -9.24
N GLY A 178 -10.32 -12.11 -8.68
CA GLY A 178 -9.56 -13.36 -8.53
C GLY A 178 -8.77 -13.76 -9.78
N GLY A 179 -8.22 -14.97 -9.74
CA GLY A 179 -7.30 -15.47 -10.76
C GLY A 179 -5.84 -15.05 -10.53
N ALA A 180 -4.97 -15.52 -11.42
CA ALA A 180 -3.54 -15.21 -11.38
C ALA A 180 -3.28 -13.75 -11.78
N ARG A 181 -2.29 -13.13 -11.17
CA ARG A 181 -1.83 -11.77 -11.53
C ARG A 181 -2.93 -10.70 -11.52
N ASN A 182 -3.81 -10.75 -10.52
CA ASN A 182 -4.96 -9.86 -10.43
C ASN A 182 -5.08 -9.29 -9.01
N GLY A 183 -4.75 -8.02 -8.83
CA GLY A 183 -4.88 -7.27 -7.58
C GLY A 183 -3.64 -7.27 -6.69
N VAL A 184 -3.66 -6.34 -5.75
CA VAL A 184 -2.53 -6.00 -4.86
C VAL A 184 -2.10 -7.18 -3.99
N MET A 185 -3.04 -7.91 -3.39
CA MET A 185 -2.70 -9.06 -2.54
C MET A 185 -2.07 -10.19 -3.35
N THR A 186 -2.55 -10.43 -4.58
CA THR A 186 -1.95 -11.44 -5.47
C THR A 186 -0.51 -11.06 -5.81
N ALA A 187 -0.22 -9.78 -6.06
CA ALA A 187 1.14 -9.29 -6.28
C ALA A 187 2.06 -9.56 -5.09
N ILE A 188 1.57 -9.32 -3.86
CA ILE A 188 2.33 -9.61 -2.65
C ILE A 188 2.59 -11.10 -2.49
N GLU A 189 1.58 -11.95 -2.72
CA GLU A 189 1.72 -13.40 -2.60
C GLU A 189 2.71 -13.97 -3.62
N ASP A 190 2.64 -13.52 -4.88
CA ASP A 190 3.57 -13.93 -5.93
C ASP A 190 5.01 -13.47 -5.61
N PHE A 191 5.20 -12.23 -5.17
CA PHE A 191 6.50 -11.73 -4.70
C PHE A 191 7.04 -12.56 -3.52
N LEU A 192 6.21 -12.88 -2.53
CA LEU A 192 6.61 -13.70 -1.39
C LEU A 192 6.86 -15.16 -1.75
N ALA A 193 6.25 -15.69 -2.81
CA ALA A 193 6.57 -17.02 -3.29
C ALA A 193 8.02 -17.12 -3.79
N GLU A 194 8.52 -16.06 -4.43
CA GLU A 194 9.91 -15.95 -4.90
C GLU A 194 10.89 -15.60 -3.76
N HIS A 195 10.46 -14.88 -2.72
CA HIS A 195 11.31 -14.29 -1.69
C HIS A 195 10.90 -14.67 -0.26
N ARG A 196 10.34 -15.87 -0.05
CA ARG A 196 9.76 -16.34 1.22
C ARG A 196 10.69 -16.19 2.41
N ASP A 197 11.97 -16.48 2.24
CA ASP A 197 12.95 -16.45 3.33
C ASP A 197 13.51 -15.05 3.59
N ALA A 198 13.27 -14.09 2.71
CA ALA A 198 13.75 -12.73 2.83
C ALA A 198 12.82 -11.82 3.65
N TYR A 199 11.53 -12.15 3.71
CA TYR A 199 10.53 -11.27 4.32
C TYR A 199 9.67 -11.97 5.36
N ARG A 200 9.10 -11.16 6.26
CA ARG A 200 7.94 -11.48 7.10
C ARG A 200 6.75 -10.74 6.56
N PHE A 201 5.57 -11.31 6.67
CA PHE A 201 4.33 -10.71 6.18
C PHE A 201 3.15 -10.97 7.11
N PHE A 202 2.28 -10.00 7.24
CA PHE A 202 0.90 -10.10 7.69
C PHE A 202 0.09 -8.93 7.12
N TRP A 203 -1.24 -9.00 7.20
CA TRP A 203 -2.07 -7.85 6.84
C TRP A 203 -3.13 -7.55 7.88
N ILE A 204 -3.65 -6.33 7.86
CA ILE A 204 -4.63 -5.80 8.79
C ILE A 204 -5.96 -5.73 8.05
N HIS A 205 -6.91 -6.58 8.45
CA HIS A 205 -8.27 -6.61 7.92
C HIS A 205 -9.12 -5.46 8.48
N TYR A 206 -9.04 -4.32 7.87
CA TYR A 206 -9.86 -3.16 8.19
C TYR A 206 -10.00 -2.29 6.95
N GLN A 207 -11.21 -1.74 6.67
CA GLN A 207 -11.49 -0.95 5.47
C GLN A 207 -11.05 -1.70 4.19
N TRP A 208 -10.04 -1.19 3.50
CA TRP A 208 -9.47 -1.77 2.26
C TRP A 208 -8.23 -2.64 2.50
N GLY A 209 -7.87 -2.81 3.76
CA GLY A 209 -6.72 -3.61 4.15
C GLY A 209 -5.38 -2.87 4.09
N LEU A 210 -4.44 -3.30 4.95
CA LEU A 210 -3.05 -2.86 4.93
C LEU A 210 -2.13 -4.06 5.03
N GLY A 211 -1.37 -4.33 3.99
CA GLY A 211 -0.26 -5.28 3.97
C GLY A 211 0.95 -4.70 4.70
N VAL A 212 1.66 -5.55 5.44
CA VAL A 212 2.85 -5.19 6.20
C VAL A 212 3.94 -6.21 5.90
N LEU A 213 4.97 -5.78 5.18
CA LEU A 213 6.18 -6.57 4.94
C LEU A 213 7.34 -6.00 5.74
N GLN A 214 8.21 -6.87 6.21
CA GLN A 214 9.46 -6.53 6.87
C GLN A 214 10.59 -7.40 6.32
N PRO A 215 11.65 -6.82 5.71
CA PRO A 215 12.87 -7.56 5.46
C PRO A 215 13.38 -8.20 6.76
N ARG A 216 13.74 -9.47 6.72
CA ARG A 216 14.24 -10.16 7.91
C ARG A 216 15.50 -9.47 8.43
N SER A 217 15.63 -9.47 9.74
CA SER A 217 16.75 -8.85 10.46
C SER A 217 17.18 -9.72 11.61
N ASN A 218 18.47 -9.67 11.93
CA ASN A 218 19.02 -10.29 13.15
C ASN A 218 18.82 -9.36 14.37
N ASP A 219 18.28 -8.16 14.21
CA ASP A 219 17.97 -7.24 15.31
C ASP A 219 16.75 -7.73 16.10
N PRO A 220 16.92 -8.14 17.38
CA PRO A 220 15.82 -8.58 18.23
C PRO A 220 14.73 -7.49 18.42
N SER A 221 15.12 -6.22 18.43
CA SER A 221 14.21 -5.08 18.61
C SER A 221 13.29 -4.91 17.41
N ALA A 222 13.82 -5.01 16.19
CA ALA A 222 13.04 -5.01 14.97
C ALA A 222 12.04 -6.18 14.93
N ASN A 223 12.49 -7.37 15.31
CA ASN A 223 11.69 -8.58 15.38
C ASN A 223 10.54 -8.45 16.41
N ALA A 224 10.83 -7.98 17.60
CA ALA A 224 9.84 -7.76 18.67
C ALA A 224 8.81 -6.70 18.26
N SER A 225 9.24 -5.66 17.53
CA SER A 225 8.35 -4.60 17.03
C SER A 225 7.37 -5.12 15.98
N PHE A 226 7.82 -6.00 15.08
CA PHE A 226 6.96 -6.66 14.10
C PHE A 226 5.91 -7.55 14.76
N GLU A 227 6.30 -8.40 15.72
CA GLU A 227 5.36 -9.27 16.43
C GLU A 227 4.36 -8.48 17.28
N SER A 228 4.79 -7.38 17.90
CA SER A 228 3.91 -6.47 18.63
C SER A 228 2.86 -5.84 17.70
N LEU A 229 3.29 -5.37 16.52
CA LEU A 229 2.39 -4.81 15.52
C LEU A 229 1.40 -5.86 15.00
N ARG A 230 1.87 -7.08 14.71
CA ARG A 230 1.05 -8.21 14.28
C ARG A 230 -0.01 -8.59 15.32
N THR A 231 0.37 -8.63 16.59
CA THR A 231 -0.56 -8.91 17.68
C THR A 231 -1.63 -7.83 17.81
N LYS A 232 -1.24 -6.55 17.76
CA LYS A 232 -2.17 -5.42 17.75
C LYS A 232 -3.16 -5.50 16.58
N ALA A 233 -2.68 -5.85 15.39
CA ALA A 233 -3.50 -6.03 14.19
C ALA A 233 -4.53 -7.15 14.35
N ARG A 234 -4.12 -8.29 14.94
CA ARG A 234 -5.03 -9.43 15.22
C ARG A 234 -6.14 -9.05 16.20
N ILE A 235 -5.81 -8.36 17.28
CA ILE A 235 -6.78 -7.89 18.27
C ILE A 235 -7.77 -6.93 17.62
N HIS A 236 -7.29 -5.93 16.87
CA HIS A 236 -8.17 -4.97 16.19
C HIS A 236 -9.09 -5.65 15.17
N SER A 237 -8.57 -6.59 14.39
CA SER A 237 -9.36 -7.35 13.44
C SER A 237 -10.44 -8.22 14.11
N ALA A 238 -10.14 -8.81 15.27
CA ALA A 238 -11.12 -9.58 16.06
C ALA A 238 -12.23 -8.69 16.61
N ILE A 239 -11.89 -7.54 17.21
CA ILE A 239 -12.84 -6.55 17.73
C ILE A 239 -13.74 -6.02 16.59
N SER A 240 -13.15 -5.67 15.44
CA SER A 240 -13.90 -5.16 14.29
C SER A 240 -14.87 -6.19 13.71
N ARG A 241 -14.51 -7.48 13.71
CA ARG A 241 -15.43 -8.56 13.31
C ARG A 241 -16.58 -8.74 14.31
N LEU A 242 -16.29 -8.70 15.61
CA LEU A 242 -17.30 -8.81 16.66
C LEU A 242 -18.28 -7.63 16.59
N ALA A 243 -17.79 -6.40 16.47
CA ALA A 243 -18.61 -5.20 16.35
C ALA A 243 -19.56 -5.26 15.13
N ARG A 244 -19.05 -5.77 13.98
CA ARG A 244 -19.89 -5.97 12.78
C ARG A 244 -21.00 -7.01 13.04
N ARG A 245 -20.67 -8.16 13.65
CA ARG A 245 -21.66 -9.19 13.98
C ARG A 245 -22.76 -8.66 14.90
N LEU A 246 -22.39 -7.90 15.95
CA LEU A 246 -23.35 -7.27 16.86
C LEU A 246 -24.25 -6.26 16.14
N LYS A 247 -23.69 -5.44 15.25
CA LYS A 247 -24.46 -4.46 14.47
C LYS A 247 -25.49 -5.14 13.55
N PHE A 248 -25.15 -6.27 12.92
CA PHE A 248 -26.08 -7.05 12.11
C PHE A 248 -27.18 -7.70 12.97
N ALA A 249 -26.82 -8.27 14.12
CA ALA A 249 -27.79 -8.88 15.03
C ALA A 249 -28.80 -7.85 15.59
N LEU A 250 -28.36 -6.61 15.84
CA LEU A 250 -29.21 -5.51 16.31
C LEU A 250 -30.12 -4.94 15.21
N LYS A 251 -29.68 -4.93 13.94
CA LYS A 251 -30.53 -4.53 12.82
C LYS A 251 -31.63 -5.54 12.54
N GLY A 252 -31.32 -6.84 12.52
CA GLY A 252 -32.31 -7.90 12.32
C GLY A 252 -33.38 -7.99 13.43
N ARG A 253 -33.09 -7.41 14.63
CA ARG A 253 -34.09 -7.30 15.72
C ARG A 253 -35.02 -6.07 15.61
N LYS A 254 -34.73 -5.13 14.74
CA LYS A 254 -35.55 -3.92 14.51
C LYS A 254 -36.49 -4.07 13.32
N GLU A 255 -36.31 -5.14 12.52
CA GLU A 255 -37.12 -5.44 11.34
C GLU A 255 -38.00 -6.69 11.56
N ALA A 256 -37.97 -7.28 12.76
CA ALA A 256 -38.88 -8.33 13.25
C ALA A 256 -39.81 -7.77 14.35
#